data_835fd0981822f6d04ef8d40b8fb79928
#
_entry.id   835fd0981822f6d04ef8d40b8fb79928
#
_cell.length_a   1.000
_cell.length_b   1.000
_cell.length_c   1.000
_cell.angle_alpha   90.00
_cell.angle_beta   90.00
_cell.angle_gamma   90.00
#
_symmetry.space_group_name_H-M   'P 1'
#
loop_
_entity.id
_entity.type
_entity.pdbx_description
1 polymer ?
#
loop_
_entity_poly.entity_id
_entity_poly.type
_entity_poly.pdbx_seq_one_letter_code
_entity_poly.pdbx_strand_id
1 'polypeptide(L)'
;QESRGLGDVYKRQTVYVRGVGSLNESMSQPLFLVDGVERSFFQLDPNEVEDITVLKDASATAVFGVRGANGVILVTTKRGQEGKAKVSFSTSFALQTPTRLPEFANSYEYAMAYNNAQLHDGYTEDQLSFKPEAIEAFRTHSNPIAYPDMDWMDYLVRNTALQTQHNMTISGGSQKVRYFASLGVFTQDGLFNCYQKDYDDNYSYNRYNYRLNLDIDLTKTTQFRMNMGGRVNDKHTPGVDGESGLSNIETIFRGIYWATPFSGSGIVDGKWVWADARNISSSFGDMRDAMYTYYGHGYDVTYGNTLNFDFLLEQKLNFITKGLKAHVKGAYNSSVSLTKKRRGKTPHYEPLIQPDGSTLLRRVDEENKLGYEEAIGRGKDWYVEAALNYKRDFGKHHVSGLVMYNQSITYYPSGPSAFLSIPRSYIGLVGRATYDYNTRYLLDVNMGYNGSENFAPGKRFGLFPAFSVGWIMSEEKFMKPVKNFMDYLKVRVSYGIVGNDRAVSYTHLT
;
A
#
# COMPACT_ATOMS: atom_id res chain seq x y z
N GLN A 1 11.07 13.01 -4.33
CA GLN A 1 9.86 12.17 -4.23
C GLN A 1 9.91 10.92 -5.13
N GLU A 2 10.91 10.80 -6.01
CA GLU A 2 10.99 9.76 -7.05
C GLU A 2 11.91 8.57 -6.74
N SER A 3 12.60 8.56 -5.61
CA SER A 3 13.59 7.53 -5.25
C SER A 3 13.07 6.42 -4.33
N ARG A 4 11.75 6.20 -4.27
CA ARG A 4 11.17 5.17 -3.40
C ARG A 4 11.14 3.84 -4.14
N GLY A 5 11.85 2.85 -3.61
CA GLY A 5 11.99 1.52 -4.20
C GLY A 5 10.66 0.89 -4.60
N LEU A 6 10.63 0.27 -5.77
CA LEU A 6 9.45 -0.27 -6.46
C LEU A 6 8.58 -1.22 -5.64
N GLY A 7 9.11 -1.85 -4.58
CA GLY A 7 8.33 -2.72 -3.70
C GLY A 7 7.42 -2.01 -2.69
N ASP A 8 7.69 -0.75 -2.36
CA ASP A 8 6.92 0.05 -1.38
C ASP A 8 5.99 1.09 -2.02
N VAL A 9 6.07 1.30 -3.32
CA VAL A 9 5.24 2.27 -4.06
C VAL A 9 3.75 1.99 -3.84
N TYR A 10 3.35 0.72 -3.79
CA TYR A 10 1.97 0.34 -3.50
C TYR A 10 1.51 0.63 -2.06
N LYS A 11 2.41 0.69 -1.09
CA LYS A 11 2.06 1.00 0.30
C LYS A 11 1.91 2.48 0.60
N ARG A 12 2.44 3.35 -0.27
CA ARG A 12 2.46 4.81 -0.07
C ARG A 12 1.66 5.60 -1.10
N GLN A 13 0.92 4.94 -1.98
CA GLN A 13 -0.05 5.64 -2.82
C GLN A 13 -1.19 6.11 -1.94
N THR A 14 -1.28 7.41 -1.73
CA THR A 14 -2.35 8.04 -0.98
C THR A 14 -3.40 8.52 -1.98
N VAL A 15 -4.63 8.02 -1.83
CA VAL A 15 -5.76 8.45 -2.66
C VAL A 15 -6.53 9.52 -1.90
N TYR A 16 -6.77 10.64 -2.55
CA TYR A 16 -7.60 11.74 -2.04
C TYR A 16 -8.82 11.94 -2.93
N VAL A 17 -10.00 12.12 -2.33
CA VAL A 17 -11.25 12.33 -3.07
C VAL A 17 -11.61 13.81 -3.15
N ARG A 18 -11.32 14.61 -2.10
CA ARG A 18 -11.62 16.05 -1.99
C ARG A 18 -10.40 16.91 -1.67
N GLY A 19 -9.19 16.39 -1.88
CA GLY A 19 -7.96 17.04 -1.47
C GLY A 19 -7.56 16.66 -0.05
N VAL A 20 -6.51 17.30 0.46
CA VAL A 20 -5.95 17.05 1.80
C VAL A 20 -6.77 17.84 2.82
N GLY A 21 -7.64 17.16 3.56
CA GLY A 21 -8.50 17.76 4.60
C GLY A 21 -7.83 17.87 5.98
N SER A 22 -6.61 17.34 6.16
CA SER A 22 -5.85 17.35 7.41
C SER A 22 -4.36 17.39 7.13
N LEU A 23 -3.59 18.00 8.02
CA LEU A 23 -2.11 17.99 7.96
C LEU A 23 -1.52 16.60 8.18
N ASN A 24 -2.30 15.67 8.71
CA ASN A 24 -1.91 14.27 8.85
C ASN A 24 -2.49 13.47 7.68
N GLU A 25 -1.63 12.93 6.82
CA GLU A 25 -1.99 12.17 5.62
C GLU A 25 -2.93 11.00 5.92
N SER A 26 -2.73 10.27 7.03
CA SER A 26 -3.57 9.14 7.40
C SER A 26 -5.01 9.52 7.73
N MET A 27 -5.25 10.78 8.10
CA MET A 27 -6.58 11.32 8.41
C MET A 27 -7.32 11.87 7.19
N SER A 28 -6.63 12.05 6.07
CA SER A 28 -7.18 12.57 4.81
C SER A 28 -7.62 11.48 3.84
N GLN A 29 -7.38 10.21 4.17
CA GLN A 29 -7.73 9.09 3.30
C GLN A 29 -9.25 8.86 3.26
N PRO A 30 -9.82 8.54 2.08
CA PRO A 30 -11.22 8.15 1.97
C PRO A 30 -11.49 6.80 2.66
N LEU A 31 -12.74 6.52 2.92
CA LEU A 31 -13.19 5.21 3.37
C LEU A 31 -13.24 4.25 2.18
N PHE A 32 -12.52 3.13 2.26
CA PHE A 32 -12.58 2.07 1.26
C PHE A 32 -13.51 0.95 1.71
N LEU A 33 -14.47 0.62 0.87
CA LEU A 33 -15.41 -0.47 1.11
C LEU A 33 -15.34 -1.48 -0.04
N VAL A 34 -15.00 -2.71 0.28
CA VAL A 34 -15.05 -3.84 -0.67
C VAL A 34 -16.27 -4.68 -0.34
N ASP A 35 -17.22 -4.77 -1.28
CA ASP A 35 -18.53 -5.42 -1.08
C ASP A 35 -19.27 -4.89 0.15
N GLY A 36 -19.08 -3.59 0.47
CA GLY A 36 -19.70 -2.90 1.60
C GLY A 36 -19.08 -3.17 2.97
N VAL A 37 -17.87 -3.74 3.03
CA VAL A 37 -17.09 -3.94 4.26
C VAL A 37 -15.80 -3.14 4.17
N GLU A 38 -15.41 -2.46 5.24
CA GLU A 38 -14.17 -1.68 5.28
C GLU A 38 -12.95 -2.60 5.12
N ARG A 39 -12.22 -2.41 4.01
CA ARG A 39 -11.04 -3.19 3.64
C ARG A 39 -10.15 -2.38 2.70
N SER A 40 -8.86 -2.66 2.70
CA SER A 40 -7.95 -2.14 1.66
C SER A 40 -8.23 -2.84 0.33
N PHE A 41 -8.42 -2.08 -0.74
CA PHE A 41 -8.60 -2.63 -2.09
C PHE A 41 -7.29 -2.72 -2.89
N PHE A 42 -6.23 -2.05 -2.47
CA PHE A 42 -4.92 -2.06 -3.15
C PHE A 42 -4.29 -3.45 -3.31
N GLN A 43 -4.87 -4.44 -2.66
CA GLN A 43 -4.37 -5.81 -2.65
C GLN A 43 -5.27 -6.77 -3.42
N LEU A 44 -6.37 -6.26 -3.98
CA LEU A 44 -7.24 -7.05 -4.86
C LEU A 44 -6.56 -7.22 -6.22
N ASP A 45 -6.79 -8.36 -6.84
CA ASP A 45 -6.45 -8.52 -8.25
C ASP A 45 -7.45 -7.72 -9.09
N PRO A 46 -6.99 -6.91 -10.07
CA PRO A 46 -7.89 -6.16 -10.95
C PRO A 46 -8.92 -7.05 -11.66
N ASN A 47 -8.58 -8.32 -11.94
CA ASN A 47 -9.49 -9.29 -12.56
C ASN A 47 -10.66 -9.70 -11.65
N GLU A 48 -10.60 -9.43 -10.35
CA GLU A 48 -11.66 -9.68 -9.38
C GLU A 48 -12.65 -8.52 -9.25
N VAL A 49 -12.29 -7.33 -9.75
CA VAL A 49 -13.09 -6.11 -9.60
C VAL A 49 -14.09 -5.99 -10.74
N GLU A 50 -15.36 -5.73 -10.40
CA GLU A 50 -16.44 -5.43 -11.35
C GLU A 50 -16.58 -3.92 -11.57
N ASP A 51 -16.63 -3.15 -10.47
CA ASP A 51 -16.84 -1.70 -10.50
C ASP A 51 -16.16 -0.99 -9.34
N ILE A 52 -15.77 0.26 -9.57
CA ILE A 52 -15.26 1.18 -8.56
C ILE A 52 -16.06 2.47 -8.63
N THR A 53 -16.85 2.72 -7.60
CA THR A 53 -17.67 3.94 -7.48
C THR A 53 -17.10 4.87 -6.42
N VAL A 54 -16.92 6.17 -6.76
CA VAL A 54 -16.41 7.20 -5.85
C VAL A 54 -17.53 8.13 -5.41
N LEU A 55 -17.87 8.10 -4.11
CA LEU A 55 -18.87 8.98 -3.49
C LEU A 55 -18.18 10.23 -2.94
N LYS A 56 -18.50 11.38 -3.55
CA LYS A 56 -17.89 12.67 -3.21
C LYS A 56 -18.80 13.58 -2.38
N ASP A 57 -20.13 13.46 -2.58
CA ASP A 57 -21.09 14.39 -1.97
C ASP A 57 -21.43 14.02 -0.53
N ALA A 58 -21.60 15.03 0.33
CA ALA A 58 -21.95 14.84 1.73
C ALA A 58 -23.24 14.02 1.90
N SER A 59 -24.25 14.24 1.07
CA SER A 59 -25.49 13.47 1.08
C SER A 59 -25.29 11.99 0.67
N ALA A 60 -24.35 11.71 -0.23
CA ALA A 60 -24.03 10.33 -0.62
C ALA A 60 -23.20 9.61 0.44
N THR A 61 -22.34 10.33 1.16
CA THR A 61 -21.46 9.78 2.20
C THR A 61 -22.10 9.76 3.60
N ALA A 62 -23.22 10.46 3.81
CA ALA A 62 -23.88 10.57 5.11
C ALA A 62 -24.33 9.21 5.70
N VAL A 63 -24.60 8.21 4.85
CA VAL A 63 -24.89 6.82 5.28
C VAL A 63 -23.71 6.21 6.06
N PHE A 64 -22.49 6.71 5.84
CA PHE A 64 -21.27 6.24 6.51
C PHE A 64 -20.86 7.12 7.71
N GLY A 65 -21.69 8.15 8.03
CA GLY A 65 -21.58 9.00 9.22
C GLY A 65 -20.19 9.60 9.42
N VAL A 66 -19.61 9.40 10.61
CA VAL A 66 -18.29 9.94 10.99
C VAL A 66 -17.12 9.46 10.10
N ARG A 67 -17.30 8.40 9.31
CA ARG A 67 -16.26 7.83 8.44
C ARG A 67 -16.32 8.34 7.01
N GLY A 68 -17.39 9.05 6.63
CA GLY A 68 -17.63 9.53 5.26
C GLY A 68 -17.03 10.89 4.92
N ALA A 69 -16.37 11.59 5.85
CA ALA A 69 -15.92 12.97 5.68
C ALA A 69 -14.96 13.19 4.49
N ASN A 70 -14.05 12.28 4.27
CA ASN A 70 -13.05 12.35 3.21
C ASN A 70 -13.49 11.71 1.88
N GLY A 71 -14.79 11.36 1.76
CA GLY A 71 -15.34 10.58 0.64
C GLY A 71 -15.29 9.08 0.89
N VAL A 72 -15.97 8.34 0.03
CA VAL A 72 -16.06 6.88 0.11
C VAL A 72 -15.78 6.28 -1.26
N ILE A 73 -14.95 5.25 -1.30
CA ILE A 73 -14.66 4.47 -2.49
C ILE A 73 -15.27 3.08 -2.29
N LEU A 74 -16.26 2.79 -3.13
CA LEU A 74 -16.95 1.51 -3.14
C LEU A 74 -16.34 0.63 -4.24
N VAL A 75 -15.83 -0.52 -3.86
CA VAL A 75 -15.33 -1.54 -4.79
C VAL A 75 -16.27 -2.72 -4.75
N THR A 76 -16.84 -3.06 -5.89
CA THR A 76 -17.69 -4.25 -6.06
C THR A 76 -16.89 -5.33 -6.76
N THR A 77 -16.92 -6.54 -6.22
CA THR A 77 -16.23 -7.69 -6.80
C THR A 77 -17.13 -8.45 -7.76
N LYS A 78 -16.51 -9.10 -8.76
CA LYS A 78 -17.21 -9.89 -9.78
C LYS A 78 -18.03 -11.02 -9.16
N ARG A 79 -19.20 -11.27 -9.75
CA ARG A 79 -20.13 -12.33 -9.33
C ARG A 79 -20.46 -13.26 -10.49
N GLY A 80 -20.93 -14.46 -10.16
CA GLY A 80 -21.46 -15.38 -11.13
C GLY A 80 -22.79 -14.89 -11.73
N GLN A 81 -23.02 -15.30 -12.97
CA GLN A 81 -24.29 -15.10 -13.67
C GLN A 81 -24.89 -16.46 -14.04
N GLU A 82 -26.19 -16.49 -14.26
CA GLU A 82 -26.85 -17.68 -14.78
C GLU A 82 -26.29 -18.03 -16.15
N GLY A 83 -25.93 -19.29 -16.36
CA GLY A 83 -25.38 -19.79 -17.61
C GLY A 83 -24.31 -20.85 -17.42
N LYS A 84 -23.76 -21.31 -18.54
CA LYS A 84 -22.65 -22.26 -18.56
C LYS A 84 -21.41 -21.67 -17.90
N ALA A 85 -20.60 -22.51 -17.29
CA ALA A 85 -19.32 -22.12 -16.74
C ALA A 85 -18.43 -21.47 -17.81
N LYS A 86 -17.95 -20.27 -17.51
CA LYS A 86 -16.95 -19.55 -18.32
C LYS A 86 -15.62 -19.58 -17.58
N VAL A 87 -14.59 -20.09 -18.23
CA VAL A 87 -13.23 -20.10 -17.72
C VAL A 87 -12.44 -19.06 -18.52
N SER A 88 -11.73 -18.17 -17.81
CA SER A 88 -10.81 -17.22 -18.42
C SER A 88 -9.45 -17.39 -17.79
N PHE A 89 -8.42 -17.37 -18.63
CA PHE A 89 -7.04 -17.37 -18.21
C PHE A 89 -6.34 -16.17 -18.83
N SER A 90 -5.58 -15.43 -18.04
CA SER A 90 -4.74 -14.35 -18.50
C SER A 90 -3.35 -14.48 -17.94
N THR A 91 -2.36 -14.14 -18.74
CA THR A 91 -0.96 -14.12 -18.33
C THR A 91 -0.28 -12.87 -18.87
N SER A 92 0.58 -12.29 -18.08
CA SER A 92 1.42 -11.16 -18.49
C SER A 92 2.84 -11.35 -17.97
N PHE A 93 3.77 -10.92 -18.79
CA PHE A 93 5.20 -10.82 -18.49
C PHE A 93 5.60 -9.36 -18.67
N ALA A 94 6.30 -8.81 -17.72
CA ALA A 94 6.79 -7.44 -17.77
C ALA A 94 8.26 -7.40 -17.38
N LEU A 95 9.02 -6.58 -18.07
CA LEU A 95 10.37 -6.19 -17.65
C LEU A 95 10.28 -4.84 -16.93
N GLN A 96 10.66 -4.83 -15.69
CA GLN A 96 10.77 -3.62 -14.91
C GLN A 96 12.13 -2.98 -15.16
N THR A 97 12.14 -1.68 -15.37
CA THR A 97 13.37 -0.90 -15.55
C THR A 97 13.31 0.33 -14.65
N PRO A 98 14.43 0.78 -14.06
CA PRO A 98 14.47 2.07 -13.41
C PRO A 98 14.08 3.18 -14.39
N THR A 99 13.21 4.09 -13.99
CA THR A 99 12.79 5.22 -14.85
C THR A 99 13.90 6.24 -15.03
N ARG A 100 14.72 6.41 -14.00
CA ARG A 100 15.90 7.30 -14.01
C ARG A 100 16.84 6.86 -12.90
N LEU A 101 18.10 6.72 -13.22
CA LEU A 101 19.19 6.59 -12.26
C LEU A 101 20.02 7.87 -12.30
N PRO A 102 20.52 8.38 -11.16
CA PRO A 102 21.42 9.52 -11.14
C PRO A 102 22.80 9.11 -11.66
N GLU A 103 23.48 10.04 -12.28
CA GLU A 103 24.89 9.95 -12.63
C GLU A 103 25.71 10.60 -11.52
N PHE A 104 26.79 9.94 -11.12
CA PHE A 104 27.70 10.42 -10.07
C PHE A 104 29.05 10.78 -10.69
N ALA A 105 29.77 11.70 -10.05
CA ALA A 105 31.15 12.00 -10.40
C ALA A 105 32.05 10.78 -10.13
N ASN A 106 33.00 10.53 -11.00
CA ASN A 106 34.05 9.54 -10.77
C ASN A 106 35.06 10.00 -9.70
N SER A 107 35.93 9.11 -9.26
CA SER A 107 36.91 9.40 -8.19
C SER A 107 37.82 10.55 -8.49
N TYR A 108 38.30 10.69 -9.74
CA TYR A 108 39.12 11.79 -10.17
C TYR A 108 38.40 13.13 -10.16
N GLU A 109 37.22 13.18 -10.73
CA GLU A 109 36.36 14.37 -10.76
C GLU A 109 36.01 14.84 -9.35
N TYR A 110 35.61 13.88 -8.48
CA TYR A 110 35.29 14.16 -7.09
C TYR A 110 36.46 14.73 -6.34
N ALA A 111 37.65 14.08 -6.42
CA ALA A 111 38.84 14.51 -5.72
C ALA A 111 39.34 15.91 -6.18
N MET A 112 39.31 16.16 -7.49
CA MET A 112 39.65 17.46 -8.06
C MET A 112 38.68 18.55 -7.63
N ALA A 113 37.39 18.30 -7.70
CA ALA A 113 36.36 19.26 -7.27
C ALA A 113 36.47 19.59 -5.78
N TYR A 114 36.71 18.57 -4.95
CA TYR A 114 36.87 18.76 -3.51
C TYR A 114 38.12 19.57 -3.14
N ASN A 115 39.28 19.22 -3.69
CA ASN A 115 40.51 19.97 -3.47
C ASN A 115 40.40 21.41 -3.99
N ASN A 116 39.76 21.63 -5.14
CA ASN A 116 39.50 22.98 -5.65
C ASN A 116 38.61 23.80 -4.69
N ALA A 117 37.58 23.20 -4.13
CA ALA A 117 36.72 23.86 -3.14
C ALA A 117 37.52 24.28 -1.89
N GLN A 118 38.43 23.41 -1.41
CA GLN A 118 39.29 23.73 -0.27
C GLN A 118 40.27 24.90 -0.60
N LEU A 119 40.85 24.94 -1.79
CA LEU A 119 41.70 26.08 -2.22
C LEU A 119 40.91 27.39 -2.24
N HIS A 120 39.63 27.36 -2.70
CA HIS A 120 38.74 28.52 -2.64
C HIS A 120 38.39 28.95 -1.22
N ASP A 121 38.35 28.00 -0.28
CA ASP A 121 38.13 28.26 1.15
C ASP A 121 39.42 28.73 1.88
N GLY A 122 40.56 28.87 1.14
CA GLY A 122 41.79 29.40 1.67
C GLY A 122 42.77 28.38 2.25
N TYR A 123 42.56 27.09 1.99
CA TYR A 123 43.54 26.04 2.34
C TYR A 123 44.75 26.14 1.44
N THR A 124 45.90 25.76 1.95
CA THR A 124 47.15 25.63 1.19
C THR A 124 47.28 24.25 0.56
N GLU A 125 48.13 24.07 -0.45
CA GLU A 125 48.29 22.79 -1.18
C GLU A 125 48.64 21.61 -0.27
N ASP A 126 49.42 21.85 0.79
CA ASP A 126 49.79 20.84 1.80
C ASP A 126 48.66 20.45 2.77
N GLN A 127 47.58 21.24 2.78
CA GLN A 127 46.38 21.00 3.61
C GLN A 127 45.26 20.32 2.84
N LEU A 128 45.43 20.10 1.54
CA LEU A 128 44.41 19.48 0.71
C LEU A 128 44.09 18.06 1.16
N SER A 129 42.83 17.70 1.05
CA SER A 129 42.32 16.41 1.53
C SER A 129 42.82 15.25 0.69
N PHE A 130 42.78 15.36 -0.65
CA PHE A 130 43.23 14.29 -1.54
C PHE A 130 44.70 14.46 -1.90
N LYS A 131 45.44 13.37 -1.75
CA LYS A 131 46.87 13.31 -2.04
C LYS A 131 47.15 13.30 -3.54
N PRO A 132 48.24 13.93 -4.02
CA PRO A 132 48.57 13.93 -5.44
C PRO A 132 48.71 12.54 -6.04
N GLU A 133 49.27 11.58 -5.29
CA GLU A 133 49.42 10.18 -5.72
C GLU A 133 48.06 9.50 -5.93
N ALA A 134 47.08 9.79 -5.06
CA ALA A 134 45.74 9.25 -5.19
C ALA A 134 45.03 9.83 -6.42
N ILE A 135 45.11 11.15 -6.63
CA ILE A 135 44.54 11.83 -7.80
C ILE A 135 45.13 11.28 -9.10
N GLU A 136 46.45 11.08 -9.16
CA GLU A 136 47.10 10.49 -10.34
C GLU A 136 46.70 9.04 -10.53
N ALA A 137 46.60 8.26 -9.47
CA ALA A 137 46.09 6.86 -9.54
C ALA A 137 44.67 6.78 -10.05
N PHE A 138 43.77 7.70 -9.63
CA PHE A 138 42.40 7.78 -10.15
C PHE A 138 42.39 8.14 -11.64
N ARG A 139 43.21 9.11 -12.05
CA ARG A 139 43.30 9.54 -13.45
C ARG A 139 43.80 8.45 -14.38
N THR A 140 44.75 7.64 -13.90
CA THR A 140 45.43 6.61 -14.71
C THR A 140 44.85 5.20 -14.49
N HIS A 141 43.97 5.04 -13.51
CA HIS A 141 43.46 3.74 -13.06
C HIS A 141 44.55 2.74 -12.70
N SER A 142 45.68 3.21 -12.16
CA SER A 142 46.91 2.42 -11.94
C SER A 142 46.75 1.55 -10.73
N ASN A 143 46.01 1.25 -10.00
CA ASN A 143 45.77 0.30 -8.91
C ASN A 143 44.35 0.39 -8.42
N PRO A 144 43.40 -0.16 -9.18
CA PRO A 144 41.96 -0.01 -8.90
C PRO A 144 41.49 -0.69 -7.59
N ILE A 145 42.35 -1.50 -6.96
CA ILE A 145 42.05 -2.09 -5.66
C ILE A 145 42.36 -1.12 -4.52
N ALA A 146 43.52 -0.42 -4.60
CA ALA A 146 43.95 0.52 -3.59
C ALA A 146 43.37 1.93 -3.80
N TYR A 147 43.10 2.29 -5.05
CA TYR A 147 42.50 3.56 -5.48
C TYR A 147 41.26 3.29 -6.35
N PRO A 148 40.15 2.88 -5.75
CA PRO A 148 38.97 2.51 -6.49
C PRO A 148 38.29 3.69 -7.17
N ASP A 149 37.57 3.36 -8.26
CA ASP A 149 36.72 4.28 -9.00
C ASP A 149 35.44 3.55 -9.41
N MET A 150 34.49 3.53 -8.50
CA MET A 150 33.31 2.70 -8.61
C MET A 150 32.05 3.52 -8.89
N ASP A 151 31.36 3.19 -9.96
CA ASP A 151 29.95 3.56 -10.10
C ASP A 151 29.10 2.57 -9.31
N TRP A 152 28.76 2.94 -8.07
CA TRP A 152 27.96 2.11 -7.18
C TRP A 152 26.56 1.85 -7.69
N MET A 153 26.00 2.77 -8.48
CA MET A 153 24.67 2.60 -9.04
C MET A 153 24.66 1.51 -10.12
N ASP A 154 25.62 1.56 -11.05
CA ASP A 154 25.77 0.54 -12.09
C ASP A 154 26.20 -0.81 -11.51
N TYR A 155 27.06 -0.78 -10.49
CA TYR A 155 27.53 -2.00 -9.84
C TYR A 155 26.42 -2.75 -9.10
N LEU A 156 25.53 -2.03 -8.38
CA LEU A 156 24.53 -2.64 -7.49
C LEU A 156 23.13 -2.73 -8.07
N VAL A 157 22.76 -1.91 -9.05
CA VAL A 157 21.42 -1.87 -9.59
C VAL A 157 21.35 -2.48 -10.99
N ARG A 158 20.45 -3.44 -11.16
CA ARG A 158 20.18 -4.05 -12.47
C ARG A 158 19.34 -3.13 -13.33
N ASN A 159 19.61 -3.18 -14.62
CA ASN A 159 18.80 -2.43 -15.61
C ASN A 159 17.40 -3.02 -15.80
N THR A 160 17.21 -4.30 -15.50
CA THR A 160 15.94 -4.99 -15.69
C THR A 160 15.68 -6.05 -14.64
N ALA A 161 14.42 -6.23 -14.27
CA ALA A 161 13.94 -7.34 -13.46
C ALA A 161 12.64 -7.92 -14.05
N LEU A 162 12.43 -9.21 -13.92
CA LEU A 162 11.25 -9.90 -14.43
C LEU A 162 10.09 -9.78 -13.45
N GLN A 163 8.90 -9.50 -13.99
CA GLN A 163 7.63 -9.59 -13.29
C GLN A 163 6.68 -10.46 -14.08
N THR A 164 5.99 -11.38 -13.42
CA THR A 164 4.96 -12.20 -14.08
C THR A 164 3.64 -12.12 -13.33
N GLN A 165 2.53 -12.22 -14.06
CA GLN A 165 1.21 -12.30 -13.46
C GLN A 165 0.36 -13.29 -14.25
N HIS A 166 -0.23 -14.25 -13.55
CA HIS A 166 -1.09 -15.30 -14.10
C HIS A 166 -2.40 -15.30 -13.34
N ASN A 167 -3.53 -15.20 -14.04
CA ASN A 167 -4.85 -15.19 -13.42
C ASN A 167 -5.76 -16.20 -14.11
N MET A 168 -6.48 -16.96 -13.31
CA MET A 168 -7.54 -17.85 -13.76
C MET A 168 -8.83 -17.47 -13.07
N THR A 169 -9.90 -17.31 -13.83
CA THR A 169 -11.24 -17.07 -13.28
C THR A 169 -12.25 -18.06 -13.83
N ILE A 170 -13.16 -18.48 -12.99
CA ILE A 170 -14.27 -19.38 -13.35
C ILE A 170 -15.56 -18.72 -12.85
N SER A 171 -16.53 -18.50 -13.73
CA SER A 171 -17.84 -17.96 -13.36
C SER A 171 -18.96 -18.68 -14.06
N GLY A 172 -20.10 -18.80 -13.41
CA GLY A 172 -21.28 -19.46 -13.98
C GLY A 172 -22.37 -19.63 -12.94
N GLY A 173 -23.38 -20.40 -13.27
CA GLY A 173 -24.42 -20.73 -12.32
C GLY A 173 -25.74 -21.17 -12.94
N SER A 174 -26.62 -21.60 -12.07
CA SER A 174 -28.03 -21.88 -12.33
C SER A 174 -28.93 -20.78 -11.75
N GLN A 175 -30.22 -20.89 -11.92
CA GLN A 175 -31.19 -20.00 -11.27
C GLN A 175 -31.06 -19.96 -9.74
N LYS A 176 -30.61 -21.08 -9.13
CA LYS A 176 -30.50 -21.19 -7.66
C LYS A 176 -29.11 -20.86 -7.12
N VAL A 177 -28.06 -21.14 -7.88
CA VAL A 177 -26.66 -20.99 -7.40
C VAL A 177 -25.85 -20.32 -8.50
N ARG A 178 -25.24 -19.17 -8.18
CA ARG A 178 -24.31 -18.46 -9.05
C ARG A 178 -22.98 -18.35 -8.33
N TYR A 179 -21.89 -18.52 -9.06
CA TYR A 179 -20.55 -18.55 -8.48
C TYR A 179 -19.54 -17.82 -9.36
N PHE A 180 -18.60 -17.17 -8.70
CA PHE A 180 -17.36 -16.65 -9.28
C PHE A 180 -16.20 -17.12 -8.42
N ALA A 181 -15.18 -17.70 -9.04
CA ALA A 181 -13.93 -18.06 -8.38
C ALA A 181 -12.74 -17.50 -9.17
N SER A 182 -11.71 -17.07 -8.47
CA SER A 182 -10.45 -16.62 -9.07
C SER A 182 -9.26 -17.14 -8.29
N LEU A 183 -8.18 -17.40 -9.04
CA LEU A 183 -6.84 -17.66 -8.54
C LEU A 183 -5.87 -16.79 -9.33
N GLY A 184 -5.00 -16.06 -8.61
CA GLY A 184 -3.97 -15.20 -9.19
C GLY A 184 -2.61 -15.52 -8.61
N VAL A 185 -1.59 -15.56 -9.46
CA VAL A 185 -0.18 -15.71 -9.08
C VAL A 185 0.57 -14.50 -9.64
N PHE A 186 1.29 -13.82 -8.79
CA PHE A 186 2.14 -12.70 -9.13
C PHE A 186 3.54 -12.95 -8.60
N THR A 187 4.55 -12.79 -9.45
CA THR A 187 5.95 -12.88 -9.06
C THR A 187 6.72 -11.64 -9.52
N GLN A 188 7.65 -11.19 -8.72
CA GLN A 188 8.46 -10.02 -9.02
C GLN A 188 9.87 -10.23 -8.47
N ASP A 189 10.86 -10.10 -9.35
CA ASP A 189 12.27 -10.11 -8.99
C ASP A 189 12.76 -8.71 -8.58
N GLY A 190 13.88 -8.65 -7.87
CA GLY A 190 14.53 -7.40 -7.49
C GLY A 190 15.45 -6.84 -8.56
N LEU A 191 15.71 -5.55 -8.44
CA LEU A 191 16.64 -4.79 -9.29
C LEU A 191 18.05 -4.69 -8.69
N PHE A 192 18.42 -5.50 -7.70
CA PHE A 192 19.75 -5.49 -7.13
C PHE A 192 20.61 -6.65 -7.64
N ASN A 193 21.88 -6.37 -7.88
CA ASN A 193 22.89 -7.40 -8.08
C ASN A 193 23.23 -8.03 -6.73
N CYS A 194 23.30 -9.35 -6.67
CA CYS A 194 23.61 -10.11 -5.48
C CYS A 194 25.02 -10.67 -5.58
N TYR A 195 25.83 -10.34 -4.60
CA TYR A 195 27.23 -10.73 -4.53
C TYR A 195 27.48 -11.75 -3.42
N GLN A 196 26.50 -11.97 -2.52
CA GLN A 196 26.59 -12.95 -1.46
C GLN A 196 26.50 -14.37 -2.01
N LYS A 197 27.38 -15.26 -1.54
CA LYS A 197 27.45 -16.67 -1.98
C LYS A 197 26.95 -17.66 -0.93
N ASP A 198 26.96 -17.28 0.34
CA ASP A 198 26.63 -18.18 1.44
C ASP A 198 25.13 -18.29 1.70
N TYR A 199 24.35 -17.31 1.23
CA TYR A 199 22.90 -17.26 1.31
C TYR A 199 22.32 -16.36 0.22
N ASP A 200 21.04 -16.50 -0.06
CA ASP A 200 20.35 -15.64 -1.00
C ASP A 200 19.99 -14.31 -0.32
N ASP A 201 20.52 -13.20 -0.81
CA ASP A 201 20.21 -11.84 -0.41
C ASP A 201 19.41 -11.06 -1.47
N ASN A 202 18.86 -11.76 -2.45
CA ASN A 202 18.01 -11.18 -3.49
C ASN A 202 16.70 -10.65 -2.91
N TYR A 203 16.17 -9.61 -3.55
CA TYR A 203 14.78 -9.25 -3.39
C TYR A 203 13.90 -10.14 -4.26
N SER A 204 12.87 -10.72 -3.67
CA SER A 204 11.78 -11.34 -4.43
C SER A 204 10.45 -11.13 -3.73
N TYR A 205 9.39 -11.06 -4.52
CA TYR A 205 8.03 -10.94 -4.01
C TYR A 205 7.09 -11.86 -4.78
N ASN A 206 6.48 -12.81 -4.07
CA ASN A 206 5.48 -13.71 -4.62
C ASN A 206 4.16 -13.46 -3.92
N ARG A 207 3.05 -13.42 -4.68
CA ARG A 207 1.71 -13.23 -4.16
C ARG A 207 0.73 -14.15 -4.85
N TYR A 208 -0.06 -14.83 -4.04
CA TYR A 208 -1.13 -15.73 -4.45
C TYR A 208 -2.45 -15.14 -3.98
N ASN A 209 -3.29 -14.70 -4.90
CA ASN A 209 -4.64 -14.20 -4.63
C ASN A 209 -5.65 -15.32 -4.85
N TYR A 210 -6.69 -15.34 -4.02
CA TYR A 210 -7.82 -16.25 -4.20
C TYR A 210 -9.13 -15.57 -3.83
N ARG A 211 -10.20 -15.89 -4.56
CA ARG A 211 -11.56 -15.41 -4.30
C ARG A 211 -12.59 -16.45 -4.67
N LEU A 212 -13.66 -16.50 -3.86
CA LEU A 212 -14.87 -17.25 -4.11
C LEU A 212 -16.08 -16.41 -3.69
N ASN A 213 -16.94 -16.08 -4.65
CA ASN A 213 -18.20 -15.41 -4.42
C ASN A 213 -19.34 -16.35 -4.80
N LEU A 214 -20.26 -16.60 -3.87
CA LEU A 214 -21.42 -17.47 -4.05
C LEU A 214 -22.69 -16.69 -3.76
N ASP A 215 -23.67 -16.80 -4.66
CA ASP A 215 -25.04 -16.33 -4.49
C ASP A 215 -25.98 -17.54 -4.57
N ILE A 216 -26.70 -17.81 -3.49
CA ILE A 216 -27.60 -18.97 -3.37
C ILE A 216 -29.01 -18.48 -3.07
N ASP A 217 -29.94 -18.74 -3.96
CA ASP A 217 -31.39 -18.51 -3.73
C ASP A 217 -31.96 -19.71 -2.98
N LEU A 218 -31.95 -19.64 -1.62
CA LEU A 218 -32.43 -20.70 -0.72
C LEU A 218 -33.92 -20.97 -0.93
N THR A 219 -34.67 -19.88 -1.09
CA THR A 219 -36.11 -19.91 -1.43
C THR A 219 -36.40 -18.82 -2.46
N LYS A 220 -37.67 -18.71 -2.93
CA LYS A 220 -38.10 -17.59 -3.79
C LYS A 220 -37.98 -16.21 -3.12
N THR A 221 -37.86 -16.19 -1.79
CA THR A 221 -37.84 -14.97 -0.97
C THR A 221 -36.59 -14.81 -0.14
N THR A 222 -35.74 -15.84 -0.03
CA THR A 222 -34.56 -15.86 0.80
C THR A 222 -33.31 -16.08 -0.07
N GLN A 223 -32.36 -15.15 0.00
CA GLN A 223 -31.07 -15.26 -0.67
C GLN A 223 -29.92 -15.25 0.36
N PHE A 224 -29.00 -16.17 0.18
CA PHE A 224 -27.74 -16.22 0.91
C PHE A 224 -26.60 -15.87 -0.03
N ARG A 225 -25.72 -14.97 0.39
CA ARG A 225 -24.48 -14.60 -0.32
C ARG A 225 -23.30 -14.88 0.58
N MET A 226 -22.26 -15.42 0.01
CA MET A 226 -20.99 -15.63 0.69
C MET A 226 -19.87 -15.11 -0.19
N ASN A 227 -18.98 -14.32 0.39
CA ASN A 227 -17.76 -13.88 -0.24
C ASN A 227 -16.57 -14.32 0.62
N MET A 228 -15.64 -15.00 0.02
CA MET A 228 -14.37 -15.36 0.61
C MET A 228 -13.27 -14.91 -0.33
N GLY A 229 -12.28 -14.22 0.17
CA GLY A 229 -11.13 -13.79 -0.61
C GLY A 229 -9.94 -13.54 0.28
N GLY A 230 -8.78 -13.52 -0.32
CA GLY A 230 -7.57 -13.25 0.41
C GLY A 230 -6.34 -13.38 -0.43
N ARG A 231 -5.21 -13.36 0.25
CA ARG A 231 -3.91 -13.52 -0.37
C ARG A 231 -2.95 -14.19 0.59
N VAL A 232 -2.03 -14.93 0.02
CA VAL A 232 -0.80 -15.38 0.66
C VAL A 232 0.35 -14.74 -0.09
N ASN A 233 1.33 -14.22 0.61
CA ASN A 233 2.54 -13.69 -0.03
C ASN A 233 3.77 -14.07 0.77
N ASP A 234 4.87 -14.21 0.07
CA ASP A 234 6.20 -14.23 0.61
C ASP A 234 7.02 -13.07 -0.01
N LYS A 235 7.80 -12.44 0.82
CA LYS A 235 8.69 -11.35 0.45
C LYS A 235 10.07 -11.65 1.02
N HIS A 236 11.05 -11.74 0.17
CA HIS A 236 12.45 -11.86 0.53
C HIS A 236 13.13 -10.50 0.32
N THR A 237 13.94 -10.07 1.26
CA THR A 237 14.71 -8.81 1.14
C THR A 237 16.09 -8.99 1.76
N PRO A 238 17.11 -8.31 1.21
CA PRO A 238 18.39 -8.21 1.90
C PRO A 238 18.19 -7.73 3.34
N GLY A 239 18.95 -8.28 4.29
CA GLY A 239 19.05 -7.74 5.64
C GLY A 239 19.80 -6.40 5.58
N VAL A 240 19.46 -5.49 6.48
CA VAL A 240 20.17 -4.21 6.57
C VAL A 240 20.55 -3.94 8.01
N ASP A 241 21.71 -3.29 8.18
CA ASP A 241 22.07 -2.61 9.41
C ASP A 241 21.69 -1.14 9.25
N GLY A 242 20.70 -0.68 9.96
CA GLY A 242 20.20 0.65 9.73
C GLY A 242 19.13 1.15 10.67
N GLU A 243 18.86 2.42 10.55
CA GLU A 243 17.96 3.19 11.40
C GLU A 243 16.50 2.73 11.31
N SER A 244 15.82 2.77 12.44
CA SER A 244 14.39 2.55 12.50
C SER A 244 13.63 3.59 11.65
N GLY A 245 12.71 3.13 10.83
CA GLY A 245 11.79 3.98 10.05
C GLY A 245 11.95 3.91 8.54
N LEU A 246 13.04 3.35 8.02
CA LEU A 246 13.21 3.09 6.59
C LEU A 246 12.96 1.60 6.28
N SER A 247 12.49 1.32 5.07
CA SER A 247 12.49 -0.05 4.57
C SER A 247 13.91 -0.49 4.21
N ASN A 248 14.13 -1.82 4.14
CA ASN A 248 15.44 -2.35 3.74
C ASN A 248 15.90 -1.78 2.40
N ILE A 249 15.00 -1.65 1.44
CA ILE A 249 15.28 -1.12 0.11
C ILE A 249 15.65 0.37 0.16
N GLU A 250 14.92 1.18 0.92
CA GLU A 250 15.25 2.60 1.12
C GLU A 250 16.63 2.78 1.78
N THR A 251 16.96 1.90 2.73
CA THR A 251 18.28 1.92 3.40
C THR A 251 19.41 1.60 2.42
N ILE A 252 19.21 0.62 1.53
CA ILE A 252 20.21 0.27 0.49
C ILE A 252 20.41 1.45 -0.47
N PHE A 253 19.33 2.02 -1.01
CA PHE A 253 19.45 3.19 -1.89
C PHE A 253 20.11 4.38 -1.21
N ARG A 254 19.79 4.64 0.07
CA ARG A 254 20.48 5.66 0.84
C ARG A 254 21.99 5.39 0.92
N GLY A 255 22.38 4.13 1.15
CA GLY A 255 23.79 3.71 1.13
C GLY A 255 24.46 4.02 -0.20
N ILE A 256 23.80 3.71 -1.32
CA ILE A 256 24.31 4.00 -2.67
C ILE A 256 24.48 5.50 -2.90
N TYR A 257 23.50 6.33 -2.49
CA TYR A 257 23.57 7.79 -2.65
C TYR A 257 24.65 8.47 -1.81
N TRP A 258 25.03 7.88 -0.68
CA TRP A 258 26.02 8.46 0.23
C TRP A 258 27.42 7.92 0.02
N ALA A 259 27.55 6.81 -0.70
CA ALA A 259 28.84 6.23 -0.98
C ALA A 259 29.63 7.11 -1.97
N THR A 260 30.92 7.27 -1.70
CA THR A 260 31.84 7.92 -2.63
C THR A 260 32.40 6.90 -3.63
N PRO A 261 32.76 7.30 -4.85
CA PRO A 261 33.28 6.38 -5.85
C PRO A 261 34.58 5.69 -5.45
N PHE A 262 35.32 6.26 -4.52
CA PHE A 262 36.59 5.76 -3.99
C PHE A 262 36.48 5.03 -2.65
N SER A 263 35.27 4.76 -2.16
CA SER A 263 35.07 4.17 -0.82
C SER A 263 35.33 2.66 -0.75
N GLY A 264 35.41 1.98 -1.87
CA GLY A 264 35.69 0.54 -1.93
C GLY A 264 35.75 0.02 -3.35
N SER A 265 36.28 -1.19 -3.52
CA SER A 265 36.44 -1.88 -4.81
C SER A 265 35.35 -2.97 -5.02
N GLY A 266 34.33 -3.01 -4.16
CA GLY A 266 33.32 -4.05 -4.20
C GLY A 266 33.86 -5.42 -3.82
N ILE A 267 33.55 -6.44 -4.61
CA ILE A 267 33.99 -7.83 -4.37
C ILE A 267 35.18 -8.14 -5.27
N VAL A 268 36.35 -8.32 -4.68
CA VAL A 268 37.61 -8.71 -5.35
C VAL A 268 38.04 -10.07 -4.83
N ASP A 269 38.23 -11.04 -5.72
CA ASP A 269 38.58 -12.44 -5.38
C ASP A 269 37.69 -13.05 -4.28
N GLY A 270 36.38 -12.73 -4.30
CA GLY A 270 35.42 -13.21 -3.34
C GLY A 270 35.49 -12.53 -1.96
N LYS A 271 36.28 -11.47 -1.83
CA LYS A 271 36.44 -10.66 -0.61
C LYS A 271 35.80 -9.30 -0.81
N TRP A 272 35.10 -8.80 0.21
CA TRP A 272 34.55 -7.45 0.22
C TRP A 272 35.64 -6.47 0.60
N VAL A 273 35.98 -5.55 -0.30
CA VAL A 273 37.13 -4.68 -0.17
C VAL A 273 36.73 -3.21 -0.05
N TRP A 274 37.07 -2.62 1.10
CA TRP A 274 36.97 -1.19 1.34
C TRP A 274 38.24 -0.51 0.97
N ALA A 275 38.18 0.80 0.66
CA ALA A 275 39.37 1.58 0.47
C ALA A 275 40.07 1.85 1.82
N ASP A 276 41.41 1.87 1.82
CA ASP A 276 42.16 2.40 2.95
C ASP A 276 42.25 3.93 2.83
N ALA A 277 41.51 4.63 3.70
CA ALA A 277 41.46 6.07 3.74
C ALA A 277 42.85 6.72 3.78
N ARG A 278 43.80 6.09 4.46
CA ARG A 278 45.19 6.60 4.59
C ARG A 278 45.93 6.72 3.27
N ASN A 279 45.57 5.90 2.29
CA ASN A 279 46.15 5.97 0.95
C ASN A 279 45.58 7.11 0.11
N ILE A 280 44.32 7.48 0.35
CA ILE A 280 43.53 8.35 -0.53
C ILE A 280 43.47 9.78 0.02
N SER A 281 43.11 9.94 1.30
CA SER A 281 42.75 11.24 1.85
C SER A 281 43.19 11.39 3.29
N SER A 282 43.55 12.62 3.67
CA SER A 282 43.83 13.01 5.06
C SER A 282 42.55 13.35 5.86
N SER A 283 41.41 13.60 5.17
CA SER A 283 40.21 14.15 5.78
C SER A 283 39.04 13.14 5.87
N PHE A 284 39.06 12.07 5.06
CA PHE A 284 38.00 11.03 5.07
C PHE A 284 38.48 9.88 5.98
N GLY A 285 37.97 9.85 7.22
CA GLY A 285 38.36 8.82 8.20
C GLY A 285 37.63 7.49 8.09
N ASP A 286 36.37 7.50 7.70
CA ASP A 286 35.51 6.31 7.60
C ASP A 286 34.85 6.26 6.21
N MET A 287 35.47 5.51 5.30
CA MET A 287 35.00 5.36 3.93
C MET A 287 34.11 4.16 3.81
N ARG A 288 32.84 4.32 4.19
CA ARG A 288 31.84 3.29 4.01
C ARG A 288 31.39 3.24 2.56
N ASP A 289 31.51 2.07 1.95
CA ASP A 289 31.03 1.86 0.59
C ASP A 289 29.49 1.67 0.54
N ALA A 290 28.93 1.60 -0.65
CA ALA A 290 27.50 1.43 -0.85
C ALA A 290 26.96 0.08 -0.33
N MET A 291 27.81 -0.91 -0.18
CA MET A 291 27.45 -2.25 0.30
C MET A 291 27.38 -2.33 1.84
N TYR A 292 27.96 -1.36 2.56
CA TYR A 292 28.05 -1.33 4.02
C TYR A 292 26.73 -1.58 4.72
N THR A 293 25.63 -1.07 4.18
CA THR A 293 24.32 -1.11 4.83
C THR A 293 23.62 -2.47 4.71
N TYR A 294 24.01 -3.33 3.75
CA TYR A 294 23.28 -4.58 3.49
C TYR A 294 24.17 -5.81 3.30
N TYR A 295 25.36 -5.66 2.69
CA TYR A 295 26.19 -6.81 2.37
C TYR A 295 26.71 -7.49 3.65
N GLY A 296 26.48 -8.80 3.74
CA GLY A 296 26.85 -9.55 4.93
C GLY A 296 25.89 -9.44 6.12
N HIS A 297 24.86 -8.58 6.05
CA HIS A 297 23.89 -8.39 7.14
C HIS A 297 22.73 -9.41 7.13
N GLY A 298 22.79 -10.42 6.25
CA GLY A 298 21.79 -11.48 6.16
C GLY A 298 20.57 -11.11 5.32
N TYR A 299 19.40 -11.61 5.72
CA TYR A 299 18.17 -11.42 4.95
C TYR A 299 16.91 -11.49 5.82
N ASP A 300 15.81 -10.97 5.31
CA ASP A 300 14.47 -11.06 5.88
C ASP A 300 13.55 -11.83 4.96
N VAL A 301 12.80 -12.78 5.51
CA VAL A 301 11.70 -13.45 4.82
C VAL A 301 10.40 -13.13 5.54
N THR A 302 9.47 -12.46 4.86
CA THR A 302 8.17 -12.11 5.40
C THR A 302 7.07 -12.91 4.71
N TYR A 303 6.41 -13.78 5.46
CA TYR A 303 5.21 -14.48 5.05
C TYR A 303 4.00 -13.69 5.49
N GLY A 304 3.13 -13.33 4.55
CA GLY A 304 1.88 -12.65 4.83
C GLY A 304 0.68 -13.51 4.43
N ASN A 305 -0.35 -13.52 5.26
CA ASN A 305 -1.64 -14.14 4.96
C ASN A 305 -2.76 -13.17 5.32
N THR A 306 -3.69 -12.96 4.40
CA THR A 306 -4.90 -12.18 4.62
C THR A 306 -6.10 -12.99 4.19
N LEU A 307 -7.07 -13.15 5.07
CA LEU A 307 -8.35 -13.79 4.81
C LEU A 307 -9.47 -12.79 5.07
N ASN A 308 -10.34 -12.64 4.09
CA ASN A 308 -11.58 -11.87 4.18
C ASN A 308 -12.74 -12.83 3.94
N PHE A 309 -13.68 -12.83 4.85
CA PHE A 309 -14.88 -13.66 4.76
C PHE A 309 -16.09 -12.82 5.14
N ASP A 310 -17.13 -12.84 4.34
CA ASP A 310 -18.41 -12.23 4.64
C ASP A 310 -19.58 -13.05 4.13
N PHE A 311 -20.65 -12.96 4.85
CA PHE A 311 -21.94 -13.52 4.45
C PHE A 311 -23.03 -12.47 4.57
N LEU A 312 -24.04 -12.59 3.73
CA LEU A 312 -25.26 -11.79 3.77
C LEU A 312 -26.47 -12.71 3.56
N LEU A 313 -27.43 -12.61 4.47
CA LEU A 313 -28.73 -13.26 4.35
C LEU A 313 -29.78 -12.17 4.09
N GLU A 314 -30.42 -12.19 2.92
CA GLU A 314 -31.50 -11.27 2.56
C GLU A 314 -32.82 -12.02 2.53
N GLN A 315 -33.87 -11.46 3.15
CA GLN A 315 -35.22 -11.95 3.16
C GLN A 315 -36.17 -10.91 2.60
N LYS A 316 -36.92 -11.24 1.54
CA LYS A 316 -38.04 -10.44 1.05
C LYS A 316 -39.23 -10.61 1.98
N LEU A 317 -39.76 -9.51 2.50
CA LEU A 317 -40.89 -9.47 3.45
C LEU A 317 -42.17 -8.98 2.78
N ASN A 318 -42.41 -9.41 1.54
CA ASN A 318 -43.58 -9.02 0.75
C ASN A 318 -44.88 -9.44 1.39
N PHE A 319 -44.86 -10.40 2.31
CA PHE A 319 -46.02 -10.81 3.10
C PHE A 319 -46.46 -9.78 4.14
N ILE A 320 -45.55 -8.88 4.57
CA ILE A 320 -45.86 -7.74 5.43
C ILE A 320 -46.28 -6.57 4.55
N THR A 321 -45.40 -6.15 3.62
CA THR A 321 -45.70 -5.11 2.62
C THR A 321 -44.83 -5.30 1.40
N LYS A 322 -45.41 -5.07 0.21
CA LYS A 322 -44.67 -5.17 -1.06
C LYS A 322 -43.49 -4.21 -1.06
N GLY A 323 -42.31 -4.72 -1.42
CA GLY A 323 -41.08 -3.94 -1.52
C GLY A 323 -40.25 -3.85 -0.25
N LEU A 324 -40.69 -4.47 0.86
CA LEU A 324 -39.92 -4.57 2.09
C LEU A 324 -38.95 -5.75 2.03
N LYS A 325 -37.69 -5.52 2.44
CA LYS A 325 -36.65 -6.53 2.59
C LYS A 325 -35.90 -6.31 3.90
N ALA A 326 -35.51 -7.39 4.53
CA ALA A 326 -34.55 -7.37 5.64
C ALA A 326 -33.28 -8.06 5.21
N HIS A 327 -32.14 -7.61 5.72
CA HIS A 327 -30.90 -8.36 5.59
C HIS A 327 -30.05 -8.30 6.86
N VAL A 328 -29.26 -9.35 7.04
CA VAL A 328 -28.21 -9.43 8.05
C VAL A 328 -26.92 -9.78 7.33
N LYS A 329 -25.85 -9.05 7.66
CA LYS A 329 -24.51 -9.25 7.12
C LYS A 329 -23.53 -9.42 8.26
N GLY A 330 -22.61 -10.37 8.12
CA GLY A 330 -21.48 -10.53 8.99
C GLY A 330 -20.19 -10.58 8.16
N ALA A 331 -19.13 -9.99 8.67
CA ALA A 331 -17.83 -10.08 8.04
C ALA A 331 -16.72 -10.30 9.06
N TYR A 332 -15.71 -11.02 8.64
CA TYR A 332 -14.50 -11.28 9.39
C TYR A 332 -13.27 -11.07 8.49
N ASN A 333 -12.34 -10.25 8.94
CA ASN A 333 -11.07 -10.05 8.30
C ASN A 333 -9.96 -10.51 9.25
N SER A 334 -8.99 -11.21 8.73
CA SER A 334 -7.81 -11.64 9.47
C SER A 334 -6.56 -11.39 8.65
N SER A 335 -5.53 -10.89 9.30
CA SER A 335 -4.20 -10.74 8.71
C SER A 335 -3.15 -11.27 9.69
N VAL A 336 -2.19 -12.01 9.16
CA VAL A 336 -1.02 -12.47 9.90
C VAL A 336 0.21 -12.22 9.05
N SER A 337 1.25 -11.69 9.63
CA SER A 337 2.57 -11.59 9.02
C SER A 337 3.61 -12.19 9.96
N LEU A 338 4.46 -13.06 9.41
CA LEU A 338 5.60 -13.64 10.10
C LEU A 338 6.85 -13.18 9.36
N THR A 339 7.68 -12.39 10.01
CA THR A 339 8.99 -11.98 9.47
C THR A 339 10.08 -12.74 10.20
N LYS A 340 10.81 -13.55 9.44
CA LYS A 340 12.03 -14.25 9.89
C LYS A 340 13.21 -13.41 9.48
N LYS A 341 14.02 -13.00 10.45
CA LYS A 341 15.22 -12.20 10.21
C LYS A 341 16.45 -13.04 10.47
N ARG A 342 17.36 -13.04 9.53
CA ARG A 342 18.71 -13.60 9.69
C ARG A 342 19.68 -12.44 9.70
N ARG A 343 20.45 -12.31 10.78
CA ARG A 343 21.40 -11.20 10.95
C ARG A 343 22.77 -11.73 11.24
N GLY A 344 23.75 -11.23 10.49
CA GLY A 344 25.14 -11.58 10.61
C GLY A 344 26.06 -10.42 10.24
N LYS A 345 27.32 -10.70 10.08
CA LYS A 345 28.31 -9.75 9.57
C LYS A 345 29.36 -10.51 8.76
N THR A 346 29.55 -10.09 7.52
CA THR A 346 30.66 -10.56 6.67
C THR A 346 31.85 -9.62 6.87
N PRO A 347 33.08 -10.15 7.07
CA PRO A 347 34.25 -9.32 7.23
C PRO A 347 34.59 -8.55 5.95
N HIS A 348 35.08 -7.33 6.11
CA HIS A 348 35.69 -6.59 5.01
C HIS A 348 37.20 -6.64 5.05
N TYR A 349 37.83 -6.31 3.94
CA TYR A 349 39.23 -6.30 3.73
C TYR A 349 39.71 -4.91 3.25
N GLU A 350 40.89 -4.51 3.66
CA GLU A 350 41.54 -3.29 3.18
C GLU A 350 42.80 -3.60 2.36
N PRO A 351 43.09 -2.84 1.29
CA PRO A 351 44.29 -3.01 0.49
C PRO A 351 45.52 -2.43 1.23
N LEU A 352 46.56 -3.24 1.39
CA LEU A 352 47.85 -2.86 1.87
C LEU A 352 48.83 -2.86 0.72
N ILE A 353 49.32 -1.68 0.33
CA ILE A 353 50.34 -1.52 -0.73
C ILE A 353 51.68 -1.96 -0.17
N GLN A 354 52.32 -2.93 -0.83
CA GLN A 354 53.62 -3.46 -0.45
C GLN A 354 54.75 -2.63 -1.08
N PRO A 355 55.99 -2.66 -0.56
CA PRO A 355 57.10 -1.94 -1.12
C PRO A 355 57.46 -2.30 -2.57
N ASP A 356 57.08 -3.50 -3.03
CA ASP A 356 57.24 -3.95 -4.41
C ASP A 356 56.11 -3.51 -5.36
N GLY A 357 55.17 -2.71 -4.84
CA GLY A 357 54.02 -2.22 -5.60
C GLY A 357 52.83 -3.18 -5.66
N SER A 358 52.97 -4.39 -5.12
CA SER A 358 51.84 -5.33 -5.05
C SER A 358 50.82 -4.93 -3.97
N THR A 359 49.58 -5.38 -4.11
CA THR A 359 48.48 -5.12 -3.14
C THR A 359 48.08 -6.40 -2.42
N LEU A 360 48.25 -6.39 -1.08
CA LEU A 360 47.77 -7.46 -0.20
C LEU A 360 46.43 -7.06 0.43
N LEU A 361 45.49 -7.96 0.45
CA LEU A 361 44.18 -7.74 1.14
C LEU A 361 44.26 -8.18 2.61
N ARG A 362 44.22 -7.21 3.53
CA ARG A 362 44.22 -7.43 4.97
C ARG A 362 42.80 -7.46 5.50
N ARG A 363 42.43 -8.55 6.19
CA ARG A 363 41.16 -8.63 6.91
C ARG A 363 41.12 -7.64 8.07
N VAL A 364 40.01 -6.89 8.21
CA VAL A 364 39.87 -5.83 9.21
C VAL A 364 39.02 -6.27 10.37
N ASP A 365 37.89 -6.91 10.14
CA ASP A 365 36.98 -7.31 11.19
C ASP A 365 36.61 -8.81 11.14
N GLU A 366 35.90 -9.24 12.20
CA GLU A 366 35.52 -10.63 12.35
C GLU A 366 34.16 -10.90 11.71
N GLU A 367 33.98 -12.15 11.32
CA GLU A 367 32.71 -12.68 10.83
C GLU A 367 31.78 -12.99 11.99
N ASN A 368 30.51 -12.57 11.90
CA ASN A 368 29.45 -13.05 12.76
C ASN A 368 28.49 -13.92 11.95
N LYS A 369 28.31 -15.17 12.38
CA LYS A 369 27.36 -16.09 11.77
C LYS A 369 25.94 -15.56 11.88
N LEU A 370 25.07 -15.96 10.94
CA LEU A 370 23.68 -15.57 10.91
C LEU A 370 22.92 -16.03 12.16
N GLY A 371 22.52 -15.08 12.98
CA GLY A 371 21.56 -15.26 14.05
C GLY A 371 20.12 -15.42 13.52
N TYR A 372 19.15 -15.53 14.44
CA TYR A 372 17.74 -15.69 14.09
C TYR A 372 16.85 -14.88 15.01
N GLU A 373 15.94 -14.13 14.41
CA GLU A 373 14.87 -13.37 15.09
C GLU A 373 13.55 -13.56 14.35
N GLU A 374 12.44 -13.54 15.09
CA GLU A 374 11.10 -13.54 14.52
C GLU A 374 10.30 -12.32 14.97
N ALA A 375 9.51 -11.77 14.05
CA ALA A 375 8.52 -10.75 14.35
C ALA A 375 7.16 -11.21 13.80
N ILE A 376 6.12 -11.17 14.63
CA ILE A 376 4.77 -11.57 14.26
C ILE A 376 3.84 -10.36 14.33
N GLY A 377 3.22 -10.01 13.20
CA GLY A 377 2.12 -9.06 13.12
C GLY A 377 0.79 -9.79 13.00
N ARG A 378 -0.24 -9.29 13.68
CA ARG A 378 -1.59 -9.85 13.64
C ARG A 378 -2.61 -8.73 13.56
N GLY A 379 -3.69 -8.96 12.81
CA GLY A 379 -4.84 -8.09 12.78
C GLY A 379 -6.10 -8.92 12.58
N LYS A 380 -7.21 -8.51 13.19
CA LYS A 380 -8.53 -9.07 12.92
C LYS A 380 -9.60 -8.03 13.13
N ASP A 381 -10.61 -8.09 12.28
CA ASP A 381 -11.76 -7.20 12.31
C ASP A 381 -13.04 -8.01 12.23
N TRP A 382 -14.06 -7.55 12.96
CA TRP A 382 -15.43 -8.04 12.87
C TRP A 382 -16.33 -6.92 12.41
N TYR A 383 -17.28 -7.25 11.57
CA TYR A 383 -18.34 -6.37 11.14
C TYR A 383 -19.68 -7.10 11.18
N VAL A 384 -20.70 -6.46 11.72
CA VAL A 384 -22.08 -6.95 11.72
C VAL A 384 -23.00 -5.82 11.27
N GLU A 385 -23.97 -6.14 10.44
CA GLU A 385 -24.95 -5.21 9.92
C GLU A 385 -26.34 -5.88 9.90
N ALA A 386 -27.36 -5.15 10.31
CA ALA A 386 -28.75 -5.54 10.15
C ALA A 386 -29.55 -4.37 9.57
N ALA A 387 -30.31 -4.60 8.51
CA ALA A 387 -31.03 -3.51 7.85
C ALA A 387 -32.42 -3.93 7.35
N LEU A 388 -33.30 -2.92 7.33
CA LEU A 388 -34.60 -2.97 6.66
C LEU A 388 -34.54 -2.01 5.47
N ASN A 389 -34.86 -2.52 4.29
CA ASN A 389 -34.95 -1.77 3.05
C ASN A 389 -36.37 -1.80 2.53
N TYR A 390 -36.91 -0.66 2.19
CA TYR A 390 -38.20 -0.52 1.55
C TYR A 390 -38.08 0.19 0.21
N LYS A 391 -38.68 -0.34 -0.84
CA LYS A 391 -38.74 0.32 -2.14
C LYS A 391 -40.08 0.00 -2.82
N ARG A 392 -40.81 1.05 -3.15
CA ARG A 392 -42.11 0.87 -3.79
C ARG A 392 -42.49 2.05 -4.67
N ASP A 393 -43.13 1.74 -5.80
CA ASP A 393 -43.66 2.71 -6.75
C ASP A 393 -45.18 2.77 -6.60
N PHE A 394 -45.72 4.00 -6.47
CA PHE A 394 -47.14 4.33 -6.41
C PHE A 394 -47.47 5.25 -7.59
N GLY A 395 -47.62 4.68 -8.77
CA GLY A 395 -47.79 5.45 -10.00
C GLY A 395 -46.59 6.35 -10.31
N LYS A 396 -46.74 7.67 -10.15
CA LYS A 396 -45.66 8.65 -10.38
C LYS A 396 -44.80 8.90 -9.13
N HIS A 397 -45.12 8.30 -8.01
CA HIS A 397 -44.43 8.48 -6.75
C HIS A 397 -43.53 7.26 -6.50
N HIS A 398 -42.21 7.49 -6.41
CA HIS A 398 -41.22 6.47 -6.09
C HIS A 398 -40.66 6.74 -4.70
N VAL A 399 -40.85 5.79 -3.78
CA VAL A 399 -40.39 5.92 -2.39
C VAL A 399 -39.41 4.84 -2.08
N SER A 400 -38.29 5.19 -1.44
CA SER A 400 -37.42 4.20 -0.81
C SER A 400 -37.01 4.64 0.59
N GLY A 401 -36.73 3.67 1.45
CA GLY A 401 -36.29 3.86 2.82
C GLY A 401 -35.29 2.78 3.23
N LEU A 402 -34.38 3.15 4.10
CA LEU A 402 -33.38 2.29 4.74
C LEU A 402 -33.33 2.63 6.22
N VAL A 403 -33.37 1.62 7.07
CA VAL A 403 -32.96 1.70 8.48
C VAL A 403 -31.91 0.62 8.68
N MET A 404 -30.72 0.99 9.16
CA MET A 404 -29.60 0.10 9.27
C MET A 404 -28.88 0.31 10.61
N TYR A 405 -28.61 -0.79 11.29
CA TYR A 405 -27.66 -0.85 12.39
C TYR A 405 -26.39 -1.53 11.92
N ASN A 406 -25.24 -0.98 12.28
CA ASN A 406 -23.97 -1.64 12.04
C ASN A 406 -23.02 -1.48 13.24
N GLN A 407 -22.12 -2.45 13.36
CA GLN A 407 -21.08 -2.45 14.38
C GLN A 407 -19.81 -3.05 13.80
N SER A 408 -18.66 -2.45 14.11
CA SER A 408 -17.34 -3.01 13.79
C SER A 408 -16.43 -2.99 15.01
N ILE A 409 -15.56 -3.99 15.11
CA ILE A 409 -14.52 -4.07 16.13
C ILE A 409 -13.22 -4.42 15.42
N THR A 410 -12.21 -3.56 15.58
CA THR A 410 -10.87 -3.75 15.03
C THR A 410 -9.89 -4.04 16.15
N TYR A 411 -9.20 -5.16 16.07
CA TYR A 411 -8.15 -5.56 16.99
C TYR A 411 -6.79 -5.25 16.37
N TYR A 412 -6.01 -4.46 17.06
CA TYR A 412 -4.65 -4.14 16.66
C TYR A 412 -3.66 -5.13 17.28
N PRO A 413 -2.62 -5.53 16.54
CA PRO A 413 -1.53 -6.27 17.15
C PRO A 413 -0.85 -5.40 18.20
N SER A 414 -0.20 -6.03 19.15
CA SER A 414 0.60 -5.34 20.17
C SER A 414 1.57 -4.35 19.51
N GLY A 415 1.35 -3.07 19.75
CA GLY A 415 2.21 -1.98 19.28
C GLY A 415 3.15 -1.50 20.39
N PRO A 416 4.04 -0.54 20.11
CA PRO A 416 4.99 0.02 21.08
C PRO A 416 4.31 0.77 22.24
N SER A 417 2.99 1.00 22.17
CA SER A 417 2.20 1.65 23.21
C SER A 417 1.02 0.78 23.61
N ALA A 418 0.72 0.72 24.92
CA ALA A 418 -0.42 -0.01 25.46
C ALA A 418 -1.77 0.43 24.85
N PHE A 419 -1.88 1.69 24.41
CA PHE A 419 -3.08 2.21 23.76
C PHE A 419 -3.33 1.64 22.36
N LEU A 420 -2.29 1.23 21.63
CA LEU A 420 -2.42 0.65 20.29
C LEU A 420 -2.94 -0.79 20.33
N SER A 421 -2.85 -1.47 21.48
CA SER A 421 -3.35 -2.84 21.67
C SER A 421 -4.82 -2.90 22.10
N ILE A 422 -5.45 -1.74 22.41
CA ILE A 422 -6.86 -1.69 22.80
C ILE A 422 -7.74 -1.83 21.53
N PRO A 423 -8.68 -2.79 21.50
CA PRO A 423 -9.61 -2.89 20.38
C PRO A 423 -10.41 -1.60 20.20
N ARG A 424 -10.63 -1.21 18.95
CA ARG A 424 -11.46 -0.04 18.63
C ARG A 424 -12.81 -0.49 18.10
N SER A 425 -13.88 0.03 18.67
CA SER A 425 -15.24 -0.26 18.21
C SER A 425 -15.93 0.98 17.65
N TYR A 426 -16.82 0.70 16.71
CA TYR A 426 -17.68 1.66 16.07
C TYR A 426 -19.10 1.09 16.02
N ILE A 427 -20.07 1.94 16.30
CA ILE A 427 -21.50 1.60 16.22
C ILE A 427 -22.18 2.68 15.38
N GLY A 428 -23.06 2.26 14.46
CA GLY A 428 -23.83 3.15 13.62
C GLY A 428 -25.30 2.76 13.55
N LEU A 429 -26.18 3.75 13.71
CA LEU A 429 -27.58 3.67 13.34
C LEU A 429 -27.84 4.66 12.22
N VAL A 430 -28.33 4.18 11.07
CA VAL A 430 -28.51 4.99 9.87
C VAL A 430 -29.97 4.89 9.42
N GLY A 431 -30.57 6.04 9.15
CA GLY A 431 -31.86 6.18 8.48
C GLY A 431 -31.69 6.93 7.16
N ARG A 432 -32.31 6.45 6.09
CA ARG A 432 -32.39 7.13 4.80
C ARG A 432 -33.79 7.04 4.23
N ALA A 433 -34.29 8.15 3.71
CA ALA A 433 -35.54 8.16 2.95
C ALA A 433 -35.32 8.91 1.64
N THR A 434 -35.76 8.32 0.53
CA THR A 434 -35.77 9.00 -0.77
C THR A 434 -37.15 9.04 -1.34
N TYR A 435 -37.45 10.15 -1.99
CA TYR A 435 -38.70 10.36 -2.68
C TYR A 435 -38.42 10.95 -4.07
N ASP A 436 -39.08 10.41 -5.07
CA ASP A 436 -39.02 10.85 -6.44
C ASP A 436 -40.44 11.01 -6.97
N TYR A 437 -40.77 12.17 -7.56
CA TYR A 437 -42.04 12.41 -8.24
C TYR A 437 -41.79 12.48 -9.75
N ASN A 438 -42.34 11.47 -10.45
CA ASN A 438 -42.35 11.40 -11.91
C ASN A 438 -40.96 11.60 -12.56
N THR A 439 -39.89 11.11 -11.88
CA THR A 439 -38.49 11.26 -12.26
C THR A 439 -38.03 12.73 -12.43
N ARG A 440 -38.76 13.70 -11.88
CA ARG A 440 -38.44 15.12 -12.03
C ARG A 440 -37.97 15.78 -10.74
N TYR A 441 -38.69 15.54 -9.66
CA TYR A 441 -38.41 16.17 -8.37
C TYR A 441 -37.91 15.09 -7.41
N LEU A 442 -36.71 15.25 -6.94
CA LEU A 442 -35.98 14.29 -6.12
C LEU A 442 -35.73 14.86 -4.73
N LEU A 443 -36.00 14.09 -3.70
CA LEU A 443 -35.68 14.40 -2.31
C LEU A 443 -34.92 13.21 -1.71
N ASP A 444 -33.83 13.49 -0.99
CA ASP A 444 -33.04 12.50 -0.27
C ASP A 444 -32.73 13.05 1.13
N VAL A 445 -33.13 12.33 2.16
CA VAL A 445 -32.93 12.66 3.57
C VAL A 445 -32.16 11.52 4.21
N ASN A 446 -31.03 11.83 4.82
CA ASN A 446 -30.19 10.88 5.52
C ASN A 446 -29.96 11.34 6.96
N MET A 447 -29.90 10.40 7.88
CA MET A 447 -29.59 10.63 9.28
C MET A 447 -28.72 9.51 9.80
N GLY A 448 -27.51 9.85 10.23
CA GLY A 448 -26.59 8.94 10.89
C GLY A 448 -26.48 9.28 12.38
N TYR A 449 -26.62 8.31 13.26
CA TYR A 449 -26.30 8.44 14.68
C TYR A 449 -25.20 7.42 15.01
N ASN A 450 -23.97 7.91 15.18
CA ASN A 450 -22.79 7.07 15.18
C ASN A 450 -21.95 7.31 16.42
N GLY A 451 -21.41 6.21 16.96
CA GLY A 451 -20.51 6.23 18.10
C GLY A 451 -19.14 5.62 17.75
N SER A 452 -18.09 6.26 18.26
CA SER A 452 -16.72 5.79 18.14
C SER A 452 -15.99 5.85 19.49
N GLU A 453 -15.21 4.84 19.80
CA GLU A 453 -14.39 4.79 21.02
C GLU A 453 -13.18 5.73 20.98
N ASN A 454 -12.89 6.34 19.83
CA ASN A 454 -11.86 7.34 19.71
C ASN A 454 -12.19 8.64 20.48
N PHE A 455 -13.45 8.81 20.92
CA PHE A 455 -13.90 9.95 21.68
C PHE A 455 -14.10 9.62 23.15
N ALA A 456 -13.92 10.63 24.02
CA ALA A 456 -14.08 10.50 25.46
C ALA A 456 -15.49 10.01 25.88
N PRO A 457 -15.65 9.29 26.98
CA PRO A 457 -16.94 8.91 27.52
C PRO A 457 -17.89 10.12 27.63
N GLY A 458 -19.14 9.94 27.23
CA GLY A 458 -20.15 11.02 27.15
C GLY A 458 -20.13 11.86 25.87
N LYS A 459 -19.06 11.78 25.05
CA LYS A 459 -18.94 12.48 23.76
C LYS A 459 -18.75 11.52 22.58
N ARG A 460 -18.98 10.23 22.79
CA ARG A 460 -18.73 9.18 21.79
C ARG A 460 -19.72 9.16 20.63
N PHE A 461 -20.92 9.69 20.84
CA PHE A 461 -22.00 9.65 19.85
C PHE A 461 -22.24 11.02 19.22
N GLY A 462 -22.41 11.06 17.90
CA GLY A 462 -22.74 12.23 17.12
C GLY A 462 -23.91 11.98 16.16
N LEU A 463 -24.70 13.04 15.88
CA LEU A 463 -25.77 13.04 14.91
C LEU A 463 -25.30 13.74 13.62
N PHE A 464 -25.48 13.08 12.48
CA PHE A 464 -24.99 13.49 11.16
C PHE A 464 -26.14 13.56 10.16
N PRO A 465 -26.97 14.62 10.17
CA PRO A 465 -28.03 14.81 9.19
C PRO A 465 -27.47 15.26 7.84
N ALA A 466 -28.09 14.78 6.76
CA ALA A 466 -27.86 15.30 5.42
C ALA A 466 -29.12 15.21 4.57
N PHE A 467 -29.31 16.20 3.70
CA PHE A 467 -30.44 16.25 2.78
C PHE A 467 -30.02 16.80 1.43
N SER A 468 -30.71 16.35 0.39
CA SER A 468 -30.53 16.90 -0.95
C SER A 468 -31.86 16.99 -1.68
N VAL A 469 -31.99 18.03 -2.51
CA VAL A 469 -33.11 18.24 -3.42
C VAL A 469 -32.54 18.26 -4.84
N GLY A 470 -33.21 17.58 -5.76
CA GLY A 470 -32.83 17.54 -7.17
C GLY A 470 -34.02 17.84 -8.06
N TRP A 471 -33.77 18.53 -9.17
CA TRP A 471 -34.74 18.83 -10.21
C TRP A 471 -34.17 18.43 -11.56
N ILE A 472 -34.84 17.50 -12.25
CA ILE A 472 -34.49 17.12 -13.62
C ILE A 472 -35.24 18.02 -14.57
N MET A 473 -34.63 19.15 -14.91
CA MET A 473 -35.23 20.18 -15.75
C MET A 473 -35.50 19.71 -17.17
N SER A 474 -34.65 18.81 -17.71
CA SER A 474 -34.83 18.24 -19.05
C SER A 474 -36.16 17.48 -19.25
N GLU A 475 -36.79 17.02 -18.17
CA GLU A 475 -38.09 16.35 -18.22
C GLU A 475 -39.28 17.29 -18.14
N GLU A 476 -39.04 18.60 -18.04
CA GLU A 476 -40.08 19.60 -18.03
C GLU A 476 -40.63 19.91 -19.43
N LYS A 477 -41.89 20.31 -19.50
CA LYS A 477 -42.56 20.59 -20.79
C LYS A 477 -41.89 21.74 -21.54
N PHE A 478 -41.37 22.75 -20.83
CA PHE A 478 -40.70 23.90 -21.45
C PHE A 478 -39.32 23.59 -22.05
N MET A 479 -38.70 22.45 -21.65
CA MET A 479 -37.42 22.02 -22.17
C MET A 479 -37.54 21.15 -23.43
N LYS A 480 -38.74 20.72 -23.82
CA LYS A 480 -38.94 19.89 -25.02
C LYS A 480 -38.33 20.47 -26.29
N PRO A 481 -38.41 21.78 -26.58
CA PRO A 481 -37.81 22.35 -27.79
C PRO A 481 -36.27 22.28 -27.80
N VAL A 482 -35.65 22.23 -26.62
CA VAL A 482 -34.18 22.26 -26.45
C VAL A 482 -33.62 20.84 -26.36
N LYS A 483 -34.46 19.81 -26.33
CA LYS A 483 -34.05 18.41 -26.08
C LYS A 483 -33.10 17.87 -27.16
N ASN A 484 -33.12 18.41 -28.39
CA ASN A 484 -32.19 18.06 -29.44
C ASN A 484 -30.76 18.57 -29.20
N PHE A 485 -30.59 19.58 -28.34
CA PHE A 485 -29.30 20.16 -27.97
C PHE A 485 -28.85 19.71 -26.59
N MET A 486 -29.79 19.49 -25.67
CA MET A 486 -29.53 19.14 -24.26
C MET A 486 -30.44 17.98 -23.83
N ASP A 487 -29.94 16.76 -23.89
CA ASP A 487 -30.70 15.55 -23.55
C ASP A 487 -31.00 15.41 -22.07
N TYR A 488 -30.09 15.88 -21.21
CA TYR A 488 -30.21 15.76 -19.77
C TYR A 488 -29.66 16.97 -19.03
N LEU A 489 -30.54 17.62 -18.23
CA LEU A 489 -30.19 18.71 -17.33
C LEU A 489 -30.80 18.44 -15.96
N LYS A 490 -29.91 18.29 -14.96
CA LYS A 490 -30.29 18.11 -13.55
C LYS A 490 -29.62 19.18 -12.68
N VAL A 491 -30.41 19.87 -11.89
CA VAL A 491 -29.95 20.77 -10.83
C VAL A 491 -30.09 20.04 -9.50
N ARG A 492 -29.07 20.05 -8.67
CA ARG A 492 -29.07 19.42 -7.36
C ARG A 492 -28.43 20.35 -6.32
N VAL A 493 -29.09 20.48 -5.18
CA VAL A 493 -28.56 21.14 -3.99
C VAL A 493 -28.50 20.16 -2.85
N SER A 494 -27.40 20.12 -2.13
CA SER A 494 -27.21 19.20 -1.00
C SER A 494 -26.55 19.92 0.17
N TYR A 495 -26.96 19.58 1.36
CA TYR A 495 -26.35 19.98 2.62
C TYR A 495 -26.19 18.75 3.52
N GLY A 496 -25.10 18.68 4.26
CA GLY A 496 -24.89 17.59 5.19
C GLY A 496 -23.78 17.87 6.18
N ILE A 497 -23.93 17.32 7.37
CA ILE A 497 -22.91 17.31 8.41
C ILE A 497 -22.24 15.94 8.36
N VAL A 498 -20.91 15.93 8.29
CA VAL A 498 -20.08 14.73 8.34
C VAL A 498 -19.05 14.88 9.46
N GLY A 499 -18.66 13.77 10.05
CA GLY A 499 -17.64 13.73 11.09
C GLY A 499 -16.40 12.97 10.65
N ASN A 500 -15.35 13.04 11.48
CA ASN A 500 -14.13 12.25 11.31
C ASN A 500 -13.75 11.66 12.68
N ASP A 501 -13.76 10.34 12.81
CA ASP A 501 -13.37 9.62 14.03
C ASP A 501 -11.90 9.19 14.05
N ARG A 502 -11.14 9.49 13.01
CA ARG A 502 -9.70 9.27 12.94
C ARG A 502 -8.89 10.39 13.60
N ALA A 503 -9.50 11.08 14.59
CA ALA A 503 -8.87 12.15 15.33
C ALA A 503 -7.61 11.66 16.08
N VAL A 504 -6.69 12.60 16.33
CA VAL A 504 -5.38 12.34 16.90
C VAL A 504 -5.54 11.85 18.35
N SER A 505 -5.05 10.68 18.67
CA SER A 505 -5.20 10.02 19.98
C SER A 505 -4.55 10.77 21.15
N TYR A 506 -3.71 11.78 20.91
CA TYR A 506 -3.05 12.55 21.97
C TYR A 506 -3.83 13.80 22.43
N THR A 507 -4.92 14.17 21.75
CA THR A 507 -5.71 15.36 22.14
C THR A 507 -6.76 15.09 23.23
N HIS A 508 -6.87 13.84 23.73
CA HIS A 508 -7.91 13.43 24.66
C HIS A 508 -7.40 12.80 25.96
N LEU A 509 -6.11 12.96 26.27
CA LEU A 509 -5.48 12.46 27.51
C LEU A 509 -5.23 13.55 28.55
N THR A 510 -5.88 14.69 28.43
CA THR A 510 -5.92 15.74 29.49
C THR A 510 -7.28 15.80 30.12
#